data_d9ff5a694bf981eb30072c1a301e0a9b
#
_entry.id   d9ff5a694bf981eb30072c1a301e0a9b
#
_cell.length_a   1.000
_cell.length_b   1.000
_cell.length_c   1.000
_cell.angle_alpha   90.00
_cell.angle_beta   90.00
_cell.angle_gamma   90.00
#
_symmetry.space_group_name_H-M   'P 1'
#
loop_
_entity.id
_entity.type
_entity.pdbx_description
1 polymer ?
#
loop_
_entity_poly.entity_id
_entity_poly.type
_entity_poly.pdbx_seq_one_letter_code
_entity_poly.pdbx_strand_id
1 'polypeptide(L)'
;MDFRTISLDEAIQYVNSGDDLPKRSVVVTFDDGYADNYEVAMPVLNQAGVPATFYVTVDCVENRRLPWPSRLRFAFRHTRLSEWKDACGKTWTLNCSVEREEAFLSSCDVCCQLSGTTQEIFVRRVEQELETNISFEQGSLMMSYEHLRALQRHGHTIGSHTMTHPNMAYLKEDEAGRELTESKRRLELNLEAPIRHFSYPCPALSPHWSAQTVEQSRVAGYETGVTTDNGLTRSGDNPFCLKRVRPTKTLEGLRWNLENAFAGRVV
;
A
#
# COMPACT_ATOMS: atom_id res chain seq x y z
N MET A 1 -25.23 -15.95 -5.07
CA MET A 1 -24.73 -15.12 -6.19
C MET A 1 -23.21 -15.16 -6.11
N ASP A 2 -22.57 -15.66 -7.15
CA ASP A 2 -21.16 -15.96 -7.11
C ASP A 2 -20.35 -14.81 -7.77
N PHE A 3 -19.27 -14.39 -7.12
CA PHE A 3 -18.29 -13.51 -7.71
C PHE A 3 -17.27 -14.36 -8.49
N ARG A 4 -16.80 -13.85 -9.62
CA ARG A 4 -15.72 -14.46 -10.38
C ARG A 4 -14.41 -13.76 -10.05
N THR A 5 -13.45 -14.47 -9.49
CA THR A 5 -12.10 -13.95 -9.30
C THR A 5 -11.29 -14.08 -10.58
N ILE A 6 -10.61 -13.01 -10.97
CA ILE A 6 -9.70 -12.95 -12.12
C ILE A 6 -8.38 -12.32 -11.70
N SER A 7 -7.31 -12.56 -12.45
CA SER A 7 -6.05 -11.86 -12.22
C SER A 7 -6.14 -10.39 -12.66
N LEU A 8 -5.23 -9.55 -12.16
CA LEU A 8 -5.13 -8.18 -12.64
C LEU A 8 -4.72 -8.13 -14.12
N ASP A 9 -3.81 -9.00 -14.54
CA ASP A 9 -3.40 -9.13 -15.96
C ASP A 9 -4.60 -9.44 -16.87
N GLU A 10 -5.48 -10.35 -16.45
CA GLU A 10 -6.73 -10.65 -17.19
C GLU A 10 -7.66 -9.43 -17.20
N ALA A 11 -7.86 -8.75 -16.06
CA ALA A 11 -8.72 -7.58 -15.99
C ALA A 11 -8.26 -6.44 -16.91
N ILE A 12 -6.95 -6.19 -16.98
CA ILE A 12 -6.37 -5.12 -17.81
C ILE A 12 -6.52 -5.39 -19.30
N GLN A 13 -6.55 -6.63 -19.74
CA GLN A 13 -6.85 -6.93 -21.14
C GLN A 13 -8.21 -6.39 -21.54
N TYR A 14 -9.24 -6.56 -20.70
CA TYR A 14 -10.57 -5.99 -20.93
C TYR A 14 -10.60 -4.46 -20.85
N VAL A 15 -9.89 -3.87 -19.89
CA VAL A 15 -9.82 -2.41 -19.76
C VAL A 15 -9.21 -1.78 -21.01
N ASN A 16 -8.13 -2.38 -21.54
CA ASN A 16 -7.40 -1.86 -22.69
C ASN A 16 -8.11 -2.15 -24.04
N SER A 17 -8.77 -3.29 -24.19
CA SER A 17 -9.51 -3.62 -25.42
C SER A 17 -10.82 -2.85 -25.56
N GLY A 18 -11.34 -2.33 -24.45
CA GLY A 18 -12.67 -1.73 -24.42
C GLY A 18 -13.82 -2.74 -24.37
N ASP A 19 -13.49 -4.05 -24.22
CA ASP A 19 -14.48 -5.09 -24.07
C ASP A 19 -15.06 -5.10 -22.65
N ASP A 20 -16.29 -5.61 -22.52
CA ASP A 20 -16.93 -5.72 -21.22
C ASP A 20 -16.19 -6.74 -20.33
N LEU A 21 -15.87 -6.32 -19.11
CA LEU A 21 -15.39 -7.25 -18.07
C LEU A 21 -16.43 -8.36 -17.81
N PRO A 22 -15.99 -9.59 -17.55
CA PRO A 22 -16.91 -10.65 -17.15
C PRO A 22 -17.75 -10.20 -15.96
N LYS A 23 -19.04 -10.50 -15.99
CA LYS A 23 -19.98 -10.04 -14.96
C LYS A 23 -19.51 -10.46 -13.57
N ARG A 24 -19.54 -9.51 -12.62
CA ARG A 24 -19.18 -9.72 -11.22
C ARG A 24 -17.73 -10.16 -11.01
N SER A 25 -16.82 -9.72 -11.90
CA SER A 25 -15.39 -9.97 -11.75
C SER A 25 -14.80 -9.20 -10.59
N VAL A 26 -13.94 -9.85 -9.82
CA VAL A 26 -13.22 -9.27 -8.69
C VAL A 26 -11.73 -9.61 -8.82
N VAL A 27 -10.88 -8.61 -8.68
CA VAL A 27 -9.43 -8.76 -8.51
C VAL A 27 -9.10 -8.58 -7.03
N VAL A 28 -8.35 -9.52 -6.46
CA VAL A 28 -7.88 -9.44 -5.07
C VAL A 28 -6.51 -8.80 -5.02
N THR A 29 -6.33 -7.80 -4.15
CA THR A 29 -5.06 -7.11 -4.00
C THR A 29 -4.68 -6.95 -2.53
N PHE A 30 -3.36 -6.97 -2.26
CA PHE A 30 -2.77 -6.71 -0.95
C PHE A 30 -1.69 -5.66 -1.11
N ASP A 31 -1.58 -4.74 -0.15
CA ASP A 31 -0.59 -3.68 -0.16
C ASP A 31 0.46 -3.89 0.95
N ASP A 32 1.52 -3.10 0.95
CA ASP A 32 2.60 -2.94 1.92
C ASP A 32 3.64 -4.07 1.96
N GLY A 33 3.23 -5.32 1.83
CA GLY A 33 4.16 -6.45 1.88
C GLY A 33 4.33 -7.08 3.26
N TYR A 34 3.30 -7.06 4.10
CA TYR A 34 3.30 -7.75 5.40
C TYR A 34 3.45 -9.27 5.25
N ALA A 35 4.10 -9.91 6.21
CA ALA A 35 4.38 -11.36 6.20
C ALA A 35 3.11 -12.22 6.22
N ASP A 36 2.03 -11.76 6.87
CA ASP A 36 0.73 -12.44 6.89
C ASP A 36 0.08 -12.58 5.51
N ASN A 37 0.44 -11.71 4.56
CA ASN A 37 0.03 -11.87 3.16
C ASN A 37 0.56 -13.18 2.56
N TYR A 38 1.76 -13.59 2.94
CA TYR A 38 2.35 -14.87 2.53
C TYR A 38 1.93 -16.01 3.47
N GLU A 39 2.04 -15.81 4.77
CA GLU A 39 1.86 -16.88 5.77
C GLU A 39 0.41 -17.29 5.94
N VAL A 40 -0.53 -16.35 5.79
CA VAL A 40 -1.95 -16.56 6.04
C VAL A 40 -2.78 -16.45 4.75
N ALA A 41 -2.62 -15.37 3.99
CA ALA A 41 -3.49 -15.14 2.83
C ALA A 41 -3.16 -16.10 1.67
N MET A 42 -1.88 -16.29 1.33
CA MET A 42 -1.49 -17.15 0.20
C MET A 42 -2.03 -18.58 0.31
N PRO A 43 -1.93 -19.32 1.42
CA PRO A 43 -2.49 -20.67 1.52
C PRO A 43 -4.00 -20.71 1.28
N VAL A 44 -4.74 -19.72 1.78
CA VAL A 44 -6.19 -19.61 1.59
C VAL A 44 -6.53 -19.34 0.14
N LEU A 45 -5.82 -18.40 -0.49
CA LEU A 45 -5.99 -18.06 -1.91
C LEU A 45 -5.70 -19.27 -2.81
N ASN A 46 -4.61 -19.98 -2.55
CA ASN A 46 -4.24 -21.18 -3.31
C ASN A 46 -5.30 -22.30 -3.18
N GLN A 47 -5.80 -22.55 -1.97
CA GLN A 47 -6.86 -23.53 -1.74
C GLN A 47 -8.14 -23.17 -2.47
N ALA A 48 -8.44 -21.88 -2.58
CA ALA A 48 -9.63 -21.37 -3.27
C ALA A 48 -9.44 -21.19 -4.78
N GLY A 49 -8.23 -21.36 -5.31
CA GLY A 49 -7.90 -21.08 -6.72
C GLY A 49 -8.04 -19.61 -7.11
N VAL A 50 -7.79 -18.69 -6.16
CA VAL A 50 -7.98 -17.25 -6.33
C VAL A 50 -6.64 -16.59 -6.63
N PRO A 51 -6.41 -16.04 -7.84
CA PRO A 51 -5.23 -15.24 -8.14
C PRO A 51 -5.31 -13.90 -7.39
N ALA A 52 -4.15 -13.39 -6.95
CA ALA A 52 -4.08 -12.10 -6.28
C ALA A 52 -2.82 -11.32 -6.71
N THR A 53 -2.86 -9.99 -6.52
CA THR A 53 -1.72 -9.10 -6.74
C THR A 53 -1.24 -8.58 -5.38
N PHE A 54 0.07 -8.70 -5.13
CA PHE A 54 0.71 -8.22 -3.92
C PHE A 54 1.61 -7.04 -4.26
N TYR A 55 1.21 -5.85 -3.82
CA TYR A 55 2.01 -4.63 -3.97
C TYR A 55 2.92 -4.46 -2.77
N VAL A 56 4.21 -4.35 -2.99
CA VAL A 56 5.18 -4.35 -1.90
C VAL A 56 5.99 -3.07 -1.85
N THR A 57 6.18 -2.55 -0.64
CA THR A 57 7.11 -1.46 -0.37
C THR A 57 8.51 -2.04 -0.29
N VAL A 58 9.38 -1.66 -1.24
CA VAL A 58 10.67 -2.33 -1.46
C VAL A 58 11.59 -2.23 -0.25
N ASP A 59 11.70 -1.05 0.34
CA ASP A 59 12.54 -0.81 1.51
C ASP A 59 12.10 -1.64 2.73
N CYS A 60 10.80 -1.88 2.87
CA CYS A 60 10.27 -2.74 3.94
C CYS A 60 10.67 -4.20 3.74
N VAL A 61 10.67 -4.69 2.50
CA VAL A 61 11.11 -6.05 2.16
C VAL A 61 12.62 -6.20 2.33
N GLU A 62 13.41 -5.25 1.82
CA GLU A 62 14.89 -5.31 1.86
C GLU A 62 15.45 -5.19 3.27
N ASN A 63 14.93 -4.25 4.05
CA ASN A 63 15.41 -3.97 5.39
C ASN A 63 14.61 -4.67 6.49
N ARG A 64 13.61 -5.50 6.12
CA ARG A 64 12.75 -6.24 7.03
C ARG A 64 12.14 -5.35 8.12
N ARG A 65 11.75 -4.13 7.77
CA ARG A 65 11.19 -3.15 8.69
C ARG A 65 9.78 -2.74 8.29
N LEU A 66 8.96 -2.46 9.27
CA LEU A 66 7.58 -2.00 9.05
C LEU A 66 7.54 -0.70 8.24
N PRO A 67 6.48 -0.49 7.44
CA PRO A 67 6.18 0.81 6.85
C PRO A 67 6.11 1.90 7.93
N TRP A 68 6.57 3.09 7.61
CA TRP A 68 6.68 4.18 8.56
C TRP A 68 5.35 4.52 9.30
N PRO A 69 4.14 4.42 8.69
CA PRO A 69 2.91 4.69 9.42
C PRO A 69 2.70 3.69 10.57
N SER A 70 3.05 2.41 10.35
CA SER A 70 2.96 1.37 11.39
C SER A 70 3.98 1.59 12.49
N ARG A 71 5.20 2.05 12.16
CA ARG A 71 6.24 2.39 13.13
C ARG A 71 5.82 3.56 14.01
N LEU A 72 5.37 4.66 13.43
CA LEU A 72 4.87 5.81 14.19
C LEU A 72 3.67 5.43 15.06
N ARG A 73 2.71 4.70 14.51
CA ARG A 73 1.55 4.22 15.28
C ARG A 73 1.95 3.35 16.47
N PHE A 74 2.92 2.47 16.27
CA PHE A 74 3.48 1.68 17.37
C PHE A 74 4.11 2.58 18.43
N ALA A 75 4.96 3.52 18.03
CA ALA A 75 5.65 4.43 18.93
C ALA A 75 4.66 5.22 19.82
N PHE A 76 3.67 5.88 19.23
CA PHE A 76 2.67 6.63 20.00
C PHE A 76 1.78 5.74 20.88
N ARG A 77 1.50 4.50 20.48
CA ARG A 77 0.68 3.59 21.29
C ARG A 77 1.42 3.00 22.48
N HIS A 78 2.73 2.79 22.37
CA HIS A 78 3.51 2.04 23.37
C HIS A 78 4.46 2.89 24.20
N THR A 79 4.60 4.19 23.89
CA THR A 79 5.39 5.09 24.75
C THR A 79 4.82 5.13 26.17
N ARG A 80 5.73 5.27 27.13
CA ARG A 80 5.37 5.48 28.55
C ARG A 80 5.33 6.95 28.94
N LEU A 81 5.67 7.85 28.01
CA LEU A 81 5.64 9.29 28.26
C LEU A 81 4.21 9.78 28.33
N SER A 82 3.98 10.78 29.19
CA SER A 82 2.69 11.48 29.31
C SER A 82 2.55 12.67 28.36
N GLU A 83 3.66 13.10 27.76
CA GLU A 83 3.73 14.21 26.82
C GLU A 83 4.85 14.00 25.81
N TRP A 84 4.74 14.65 24.64
CA TRP A 84 5.74 14.69 23.59
C TRP A 84 5.75 16.08 22.95
N LYS A 85 6.93 16.59 22.62
CA LYS A 85 7.10 17.89 21.97
C LYS A 85 7.54 17.68 20.53
N ASP A 86 6.74 18.17 19.58
CA ASP A 86 7.07 18.07 18.15
C ASP A 86 8.17 19.05 17.71
N ALA A 87 8.59 18.93 16.45
CA ALA A 87 9.63 19.77 15.86
C ALA A 87 9.25 21.26 15.79
N CYS A 88 7.96 21.59 15.82
CA CYS A 88 7.48 22.98 15.82
C CYS A 88 7.40 23.55 17.24
N GLY A 89 7.70 22.74 18.26
CA GLY A 89 7.66 23.15 19.67
C GLY A 89 6.30 23.01 20.34
N LYS A 90 5.31 22.43 19.65
CA LYS A 90 4.00 22.13 20.25
C LYS A 90 4.12 20.91 21.15
N THR A 91 3.61 21.02 22.37
CA THR A 91 3.51 19.90 23.30
C THR A 91 2.16 19.18 23.09
N TRP A 92 2.24 17.87 22.98
CA TRP A 92 1.11 16.94 22.86
C TRP A 92 1.03 16.12 24.12
N THR A 93 -0.16 16.04 24.71
CA THR A 93 -0.45 15.11 25.82
C THR A 93 -0.66 13.72 25.28
N LEU A 94 -0.26 12.69 26.04
CA LEU A 94 -0.31 11.28 25.62
C LEU A 94 -0.97 10.38 26.68
N ASN A 95 -1.85 10.96 27.52
CA ASN A 95 -2.45 10.26 28.64
C ASN A 95 -3.55 9.27 28.25
N CYS A 96 -4.18 9.49 27.09
CA CYS A 96 -5.25 8.61 26.60
C CYS A 96 -5.07 8.28 25.12
N SER A 97 -5.85 7.32 24.62
CA SER A 97 -5.78 6.85 23.24
C SER A 97 -6.12 7.93 22.21
N VAL A 98 -7.01 8.85 22.54
CA VAL A 98 -7.40 9.95 21.63
C VAL A 98 -6.25 10.93 21.45
N GLU A 99 -5.63 11.38 22.54
CA GLU A 99 -4.47 12.29 22.50
C GLU A 99 -3.29 11.67 21.73
N ARG A 100 -3.03 10.39 21.95
CA ARG A 100 -1.99 9.63 21.23
C ARG A 100 -2.29 9.54 19.72
N GLU A 101 -3.54 9.35 19.35
CA GLU A 101 -3.94 9.30 17.94
C GLU A 101 -3.81 10.69 17.29
N GLU A 102 -4.15 11.78 17.98
CA GLU A 102 -3.96 13.15 17.46
C GLU A 102 -2.48 13.47 17.23
N ALA A 103 -1.62 13.15 18.18
CA ALA A 103 -0.15 13.32 18.04
C ALA A 103 0.42 12.47 16.91
N PHE A 104 -0.03 11.22 16.77
CA PHE A 104 0.31 10.34 15.67
C PHE A 104 -0.10 10.94 14.32
N LEU A 105 -1.36 11.38 14.18
CA LEU A 105 -1.83 11.98 12.91
C LEU A 105 -1.04 13.23 12.54
N SER A 106 -0.74 14.10 13.51
CA SER A 106 0.11 15.26 13.26
C SER A 106 1.52 14.88 12.77
N SER A 107 2.09 13.80 13.32
CA SER A 107 3.38 13.28 12.84
C SER A 107 3.27 12.68 11.44
N CYS A 108 2.13 12.04 11.11
CA CYS A 108 1.87 11.54 9.76
C CYS A 108 1.80 12.68 8.74
N ASP A 109 1.17 13.80 9.09
CA ASP A 109 1.07 14.98 8.19
C ASP A 109 2.44 15.53 7.82
N VAL A 110 3.39 15.53 8.75
CA VAL A 110 4.78 15.90 8.46
C VAL A 110 5.47 14.85 7.60
N CYS A 111 5.36 13.58 7.99
CA CYS A 111 6.04 12.46 7.33
C CYS A 111 5.58 12.25 5.88
N CYS A 112 4.31 12.54 5.57
CA CYS A 112 3.77 12.45 4.21
C CYS A 112 4.46 13.35 3.19
N GLN A 113 5.10 14.43 3.65
CA GLN A 113 5.82 15.38 2.80
C GLN A 113 7.31 15.01 2.63
N LEU A 114 7.71 13.86 3.16
CA LEU A 114 9.08 13.37 3.15
C LEU A 114 9.18 12.06 2.38
N SER A 115 10.37 11.76 1.85
CA SER A 115 10.68 10.48 1.21
C SER A 115 12.11 10.03 1.53
N GLY A 116 12.39 8.76 1.29
CA GLY A 116 13.73 8.18 1.41
C GLY A 116 14.41 8.47 2.75
N THR A 117 15.65 8.95 2.71
CA THR A 117 16.48 9.20 3.90
C THR A 117 15.87 10.23 4.84
N THR A 118 15.25 11.30 4.32
CA THR A 118 14.65 12.36 5.16
C THR A 118 13.45 11.84 5.94
N GLN A 119 12.64 11.00 5.32
CA GLN A 119 11.52 10.31 5.96
C GLN A 119 12.02 9.37 7.08
N GLU A 120 13.04 8.57 6.80
CA GLU A 120 13.61 7.65 7.79
C GLU A 120 14.23 8.38 8.98
N ILE A 121 14.95 9.48 8.76
CA ILE A 121 15.50 10.32 9.84
C ILE A 121 14.37 10.86 10.72
N PHE A 122 13.30 11.34 10.11
CA PHE A 122 12.15 11.84 10.86
C PHE A 122 11.51 10.74 11.73
N VAL A 123 11.23 9.59 11.15
CA VAL A 123 10.59 8.47 11.86
C VAL A 123 11.46 8.00 13.04
N ARG A 124 12.78 7.79 12.82
CA ARG A 124 13.71 7.40 13.88
C ARG A 124 13.80 8.42 15.01
N ARG A 125 13.79 9.72 14.66
CA ARG A 125 13.78 10.76 15.67
C ARG A 125 12.53 10.67 16.55
N VAL A 126 11.34 10.53 15.98
CA VAL A 126 10.10 10.39 16.75
C VAL A 126 10.12 9.12 17.62
N GLU A 127 10.61 8.00 17.10
CA GLU A 127 10.79 6.75 17.88
C GLU A 127 11.72 6.96 19.09
N GLN A 128 12.83 7.67 18.90
CA GLN A 128 13.78 7.99 19.97
C GLN A 128 13.19 8.95 21.01
N GLU A 129 12.52 10.02 20.55
CA GLU A 129 11.86 11.00 21.42
C GLU A 129 10.74 10.37 22.26
N LEU A 130 10.04 9.38 21.71
CA LEU A 130 9.00 8.61 22.40
C LEU A 130 9.56 7.43 23.24
N GLU A 131 10.87 7.27 23.28
CA GLU A 131 11.57 6.17 23.99
C GLU A 131 11.04 4.78 23.61
N THR A 132 10.67 4.61 22.35
CA THR A 132 10.17 3.36 21.83
C THR A 132 11.19 2.73 20.89
N ASN A 133 11.45 1.45 21.10
CA ASN A 133 12.29 0.66 20.20
C ASN A 133 11.49 -0.53 19.72
N ILE A 134 11.26 -0.60 18.41
CA ILE A 134 10.70 -1.79 17.79
C ILE A 134 11.83 -2.81 17.74
N SER A 135 11.80 -3.82 18.63
CA SER A 135 12.81 -4.87 18.64
C SER A 135 12.76 -5.67 17.33
N PHE A 136 13.93 -6.12 16.87
CA PHE A 136 14.10 -6.82 15.59
C PHE A 136 13.36 -8.17 15.46
N GLU A 137 12.82 -8.73 16.53
CA GLU A 137 11.88 -9.85 16.43
C GLU A 137 10.66 -9.53 15.56
N GLN A 138 10.36 -8.24 15.38
CA GLN A 138 9.32 -7.75 14.48
C GLN A 138 9.77 -7.65 13.01
N GLY A 139 11.02 -7.89 12.68
CA GLY A 139 11.51 -8.04 11.30
C GLY A 139 10.89 -9.23 10.56
N SER A 140 10.28 -10.17 11.29
CA SER A 140 9.47 -11.24 10.74
C SER A 140 8.09 -10.78 10.23
N LEU A 141 7.66 -9.54 10.53
CA LEU A 141 6.35 -9.01 10.10
C LEU A 141 6.30 -8.59 8.63
N MET A 142 7.44 -8.53 7.93
CA MET A 142 7.51 -8.19 6.52
C MET A 142 7.94 -9.39 5.67
N MET A 143 7.39 -9.49 4.47
CA MET A 143 7.82 -10.49 3.49
C MET A 143 9.29 -10.33 3.13
N SER A 144 9.92 -11.41 2.72
CA SER A 144 11.25 -11.44 2.10
C SER A 144 11.12 -11.65 0.59
N TYR A 145 12.19 -11.44 -0.17
CA TYR A 145 12.23 -11.80 -1.58
C TYR A 145 11.96 -13.30 -1.83
N GLU A 146 12.29 -14.17 -0.88
CA GLU A 146 11.94 -15.60 -0.98
C GLU A 146 10.43 -15.81 -0.95
N HIS A 147 9.72 -15.08 -0.06
CA HIS A 147 8.26 -15.09 0.00
C HIS A 147 7.66 -14.56 -1.32
N LEU A 148 8.21 -13.48 -1.89
CA LEU A 148 7.73 -12.92 -3.15
C LEU A 148 7.92 -13.91 -4.32
N ARG A 149 9.09 -14.57 -4.40
CA ARG A 149 9.31 -15.62 -5.40
C ARG A 149 8.38 -16.82 -5.22
N ALA A 150 8.04 -17.17 -3.98
CA ALA A 150 7.07 -18.23 -3.71
C ALA A 150 5.67 -17.83 -4.18
N LEU A 151 5.21 -16.60 -3.93
CA LEU A 151 3.96 -16.06 -4.46
C LEU A 151 3.90 -16.16 -5.99
N GLN A 152 4.97 -15.75 -6.69
CA GLN A 152 5.05 -15.88 -8.16
C GLN A 152 4.94 -17.33 -8.64
N ARG A 153 5.65 -18.28 -7.98
CA ARG A 153 5.56 -19.71 -8.32
C ARG A 153 4.16 -20.29 -8.15
N HIS A 154 3.36 -19.70 -7.27
CA HIS A 154 1.96 -20.06 -7.05
C HIS A 154 0.98 -19.30 -7.94
N GLY A 155 1.46 -18.55 -8.93
CA GLY A 155 0.61 -17.86 -9.91
C GLY A 155 0.06 -16.52 -9.44
N HIS A 156 0.59 -15.96 -8.34
CA HIS A 156 0.23 -14.62 -7.91
C HIS A 156 1.14 -13.57 -8.58
N THR A 157 0.63 -12.37 -8.73
CA THR A 157 1.34 -11.23 -9.32
C THR A 157 2.00 -10.39 -8.24
N ILE A 158 3.25 -9.95 -8.46
CA ILE A 158 3.92 -8.97 -7.62
C ILE A 158 3.86 -7.61 -8.31
N GLY A 159 3.43 -6.59 -7.58
CA GLY A 159 3.44 -5.20 -7.98
C GLY A 159 4.30 -4.33 -7.05
N SER A 160 4.53 -3.10 -7.44
CA SER A 160 5.28 -2.12 -6.65
C SER A 160 4.35 -1.23 -5.83
N HIS A 161 4.79 -0.94 -4.59
CA HIS A 161 4.17 0.04 -3.70
C HIS A 161 5.17 1.11 -3.26
N THR A 162 5.97 1.61 -4.21
CA THR A 162 7.08 2.55 -4.04
C THR A 162 8.31 1.96 -3.30
N MET A 163 9.34 2.80 -3.14
CA MET A 163 10.51 2.46 -2.32
C MET A 163 10.22 2.57 -0.83
N THR A 164 9.68 3.72 -0.38
CA THR A 164 9.63 4.11 1.03
C THR A 164 8.22 4.41 1.56
N HIS A 165 7.17 4.14 0.76
CA HIS A 165 5.77 4.37 1.11
C HIS A 165 5.42 5.86 1.37
N PRO A 166 5.88 6.82 0.56
CA PRO A 166 5.52 8.22 0.73
C PRO A 166 4.10 8.51 0.24
N ASN A 167 3.56 9.69 0.55
CA ASN A 167 2.40 10.20 -0.17
C ASN A 167 2.86 10.82 -1.49
N MET A 168 2.58 10.17 -2.61
CA MET A 168 3.09 10.55 -3.93
C MET A 168 2.65 11.94 -4.39
N ALA A 169 1.48 12.43 -3.94
CA ALA A 169 0.96 13.73 -4.34
C ALA A 169 1.69 14.92 -3.68
N TYR A 170 2.47 14.68 -2.63
CA TYR A 170 3.20 15.71 -1.87
C TYR A 170 4.69 15.75 -2.17
N LEU A 171 5.19 14.82 -2.97
CA LEU A 171 6.59 14.78 -3.35
C LEU A 171 6.91 15.75 -4.50
N LYS A 172 8.16 16.20 -4.52
CA LYS A 172 8.71 16.85 -5.71
C LYS A 172 8.79 15.85 -6.86
N GLU A 173 8.78 16.36 -8.07
CA GLU A 173 8.76 15.55 -9.29
C GLU A 173 9.91 14.53 -9.36
N ASP A 174 11.12 14.97 -9.03
CA ASP A 174 12.30 14.13 -9.05
C ASP A 174 12.31 13.07 -7.93
N GLU A 175 11.72 13.37 -6.78
CA GLU A 175 11.56 12.42 -5.68
C GLU A 175 10.52 11.35 -6.04
N ALA A 176 9.36 11.77 -6.56
CA ALA A 176 8.32 10.85 -7.01
C ALA A 176 8.82 9.94 -8.16
N GLY A 177 9.56 10.50 -9.11
CA GLY A 177 10.18 9.72 -10.17
C GLY A 177 11.17 8.67 -9.65
N ARG A 178 12.00 9.01 -8.64
CA ARG A 178 12.89 8.04 -7.99
C ARG A 178 12.15 6.93 -7.26
N GLU A 179 11.10 7.27 -6.52
CA GLU A 179 10.26 6.29 -5.82
C GLU A 179 9.68 5.24 -6.78
N LEU A 180 9.23 5.67 -7.95
CA LEU A 180 8.66 4.82 -8.99
C LEU A 180 9.71 3.98 -9.72
N THR A 181 10.76 4.62 -10.22
CA THR A 181 11.75 3.94 -11.06
C THR A 181 12.64 2.98 -10.27
N GLU A 182 13.08 3.39 -9.07
CA GLU A 182 13.97 2.58 -8.26
C GLU A 182 13.24 1.38 -7.65
N SER A 183 11.99 1.54 -7.21
CA SER A 183 11.19 0.40 -6.72
C SER A 183 10.96 -0.65 -7.80
N LYS A 184 10.60 -0.24 -9.01
CA LYS A 184 10.45 -1.13 -10.16
C LYS A 184 11.74 -1.87 -10.45
N ARG A 185 12.83 -1.13 -10.62
CA ARG A 185 14.16 -1.68 -10.96
C ARG A 185 14.63 -2.71 -9.92
N ARG A 186 14.49 -2.44 -8.64
CA ARG A 186 14.91 -3.35 -7.57
C ARG A 186 14.07 -4.63 -7.53
N LEU A 187 12.77 -4.51 -7.68
CA LEU A 187 11.90 -5.67 -7.75
C LEU A 187 12.24 -6.53 -8.97
N GLU A 188 12.36 -5.93 -10.15
CA GLU A 188 12.73 -6.65 -11.39
C GLU A 188 14.06 -7.35 -11.28
N LEU A 189 15.08 -6.69 -10.71
CA LEU A 189 16.40 -7.28 -10.50
C LEU A 189 16.35 -8.50 -9.56
N ASN A 190 15.63 -8.39 -8.46
CA ASN A 190 15.59 -9.44 -7.44
C ASN A 190 14.63 -10.59 -7.76
N LEU A 191 13.58 -10.32 -8.53
CA LEU A 191 12.58 -11.32 -8.90
C LEU A 191 12.81 -11.94 -10.29
N GLU A 192 13.74 -11.37 -11.05
CA GLU A 192 14.05 -11.78 -12.44
C GLU A 192 12.79 -11.82 -13.34
N ALA A 193 11.87 -10.90 -13.08
CA ALA A 193 10.57 -10.83 -13.76
C ALA A 193 10.11 -9.36 -13.91
N PRO A 194 9.36 -9.02 -14.97
CA PRO A 194 8.86 -7.67 -15.15
C PRO A 194 7.84 -7.29 -14.08
N ILE A 195 7.94 -6.07 -13.56
CA ILE A 195 6.98 -5.48 -12.63
C ILE A 195 6.11 -4.48 -13.39
N ARG A 196 4.88 -4.86 -13.68
CA ARG A 196 3.96 -4.11 -14.54
C ARG A 196 2.96 -3.26 -13.78
N HIS A 197 2.68 -3.60 -12.52
CA HIS A 197 1.59 -3.05 -11.73
C HIS A 197 2.10 -2.21 -10.57
N PHE A 198 1.42 -1.11 -10.30
CA PHE A 198 1.73 -0.16 -9.26
C PHE A 198 0.51 0.13 -8.38
N SER A 199 0.72 0.36 -7.07
CA SER A 199 -0.29 0.86 -6.15
C SER A 199 0.19 2.16 -5.51
N TYR A 200 -0.63 3.21 -5.54
CA TYR A 200 -0.33 4.48 -4.88
C TYR A 200 -0.48 4.32 -3.36
N PRO A 201 0.57 4.60 -2.55
CA PRO A 201 0.44 4.60 -1.10
C PRO A 201 -0.58 5.59 -0.58
N CYS A 202 -1.25 5.22 0.52
CA CYS A 202 -2.26 6.05 1.17
C CYS A 202 -1.95 6.18 2.68
N PRO A 203 -0.81 6.79 3.05
CA PRO A 203 -0.39 6.82 4.44
C PRO A 203 -1.20 7.75 5.33
N ALA A 204 -1.47 8.96 4.86
CA ALA A 204 -2.28 10.02 5.47
C ALA A 204 -2.44 11.14 4.45
N LEU A 205 -3.05 12.25 4.77
CA LEU A 205 -3.26 13.41 3.90
C LEU A 205 -3.80 13.06 2.48
N SER A 206 -4.85 13.72 2.11
CA SER A 206 -5.42 13.60 0.74
C SER A 206 -5.05 14.85 -0.06
N PRO A 207 -4.83 14.74 -1.38
CA PRO A 207 -4.91 13.53 -2.22
C PRO A 207 -3.69 12.62 -2.06
N HIS A 208 -3.78 11.36 -2.53
CA HIS A 208 -2.67 10.40 -2.49
C HIS A 208 -1.93 10.30 -3.83
N TRP A 209 -2.53 10.79 -4.88
CA TRP A 209 -2.01 10.81 -6.23
C TRP A 209 -2.47 12.08 -6.96
N SER A 210 -1.82 12.41 -8.07
CA SER A 210 -2.10 13.56 -8.93
C SER A 210 -1.96 13.18 -10.39
N ALA A 211 -2.42 14.02 -11.31
CA ALA A 211 -2.20 13.81 -12.74
C ALA A 211 -0.70 13.69 -13.09
N GLN A 212 0.16 14.41 -12.38
CA GLN A 212 1.60 14.34 -12.55
C GLN A 212 2.15 12.98 -12.13
N THR A 213 1.76 12.45 -10.96
CA THR A 213 2.23 11.12 -10.50
C THR A 213 1.69 9.99 -11.36
N VAL A 214 0.50 10.14 -11.94
CA VAL A 214 -0.04 9.23 -12.95
C VAL A 214 0.85 9.20 -14.19
N GLU A 215 1.23 10.35 -14.73
CA GLU A 215 2.11 10.43 -15.88
C GLU A 215 3.50 9.86 -15.55
N GLN A 216 4.03 10.15 -14.37
CA GLN A 216 5.31 9.60 -13.93
C GLN A 216 5.29 8.08 -13.78
N SER A 217 4.19 7.48 -13.31
CA SER A 217 4.08 6.01 -13.24
C SER A 217 4.06 5.38 -14.64
N ARG A 218 3.42 6.04 -15.60
CA ARG A 218 3.45 5.64 -17.01
C ARG A 218 4.87 5.72 -17.60
N VAL A 219 5.58 6.83 -17.37
CA VAL A 219 6.96 7.05 -17.85
C VAL A 219 7.93 6.06 -17.21
N ALA A 220 7.71 5.68 -15.93
CA ALA A 220 8.50 4.66 -15.26
C ALA A 220 8.28 3.25 -15.83
N GLY A 221 7.33 3.08 -16.78
CA GLY A 221 7.10 1.83 -17.49
C GLY A 221 6.19 0.85 -16.73
N TYR A 222 5.34 1.34 -15.81
CA TYR A 222 4.21 0.56 -15.32
C TYR A 222 3.11 0.51 -16.37
N GLU A 223 2.29 -0.51 -16.33
CA GLU A 223 1.12 -0.68 -17.21
C GLU A 223 -0.18 -0.27 -16.49
N THR A 224 -0.19 -0.35 -15.16
CA THR A 224 -1.35 0.03 -14.34
C THR A 224 -0.94 0.72 -13.04
N GLY A 225 -1.88 1.55 -12.54
CA GLY A 225 -1.83 2.12 -11.21
C GLY A 225 -3.18 1.95 -10.50
N VAL A 226 -3.18 1.34 -9.30
CA VAL A 226 -4.39 1.24 -8.49
C VAL A 226 -4.37 2.30 -7.41
N THR A 227 -5.52 2.94 -7.20
CA THR A 227 -5.71 3.99 -6.20
C THR A 227 -6.46 3.46 -4.98
N THR A 228 -6.62 4.31 -3.98
CA THR A 228 -7.52 4.05 -2.85
C THR A 228 -8.90 4.68 -3.04
N ASP A 229 -9.15 5.26 -4.21
CA ASP A 229 -10.45 5.80 -4.54
C ASP A 229 -11.47 4.67 -4.61
N ASN A 230 -12.61 4.90 -3.97
CA ASN A 230 -13.63 3.88 -3.85
C ASN A 230 -14.46 3.78 -5.13
N GLY A 231 -14.73 2.56 -5.58
CA GLY A 231 -15.59 2.32 -6.73
C GLY A 231 -15.19 1.11 -7.56
N LEU A 232 -15.88 0.96 -8.69
CA LEU A 232 -15.58 -0.05 -9.69
C LEU A 232 -14.65 0.48 -10.77
N THR A 233 -13.79 -0.39 -11.25
CA THR A 233 -13.09 -0.22 -12.53
C THR A 233 -13.99 -0.72 -13.66
N ARG A 234 -14.03 0.03 -14.75
CA ARG A 234 -14.82 -0.27 -15.95
C ARG A 234 -13.94 -0.30 -17.18
N SER A 235 -14.43 -0.93 -18.21
CA SER A 235 -13.86 -0.83 -19.55
C SER A 235 -13.72 0.63 -19.98
N GLY A 236 -12.54 1.00 -20.52
CA GLY A 236 -12.23 2.37 -20.93
C GLY A 236 -11.79 3.31 -19.81
N ASP A 237 -11.77 2.88 -18.55
CA ASP A 237 -11.16 3.66 -17.47
C ASP A 237 -9.65 3.81 -17.70
N ASN A 238 -9.08 4.88 -17.13
CA ASN A 238 -7.63 5.07 -17.16
C ASN A 238 -6.94 3.94 -16.36
N PRO A 239 -6.09 3.11 -16.99
CA PRO A 239 -5.44 1.99 -16.33
C PRO A 239 -4.50 2.41 -15.19
N PHE A 240 -4.12 3.68 -15.11
CA PHE A 240 -3.29 4.23 -14.05
C PHE A 240 -4.09 4.85 -12.88
N CYS A 241 -5.41 4.74 -12.89
CA CYS A 241 -6.30 5.25 -11.84
C CYS A 241 -7.39 4.24 -11.49
N LEU A 242 -7.04 2.97 -11.40
CA LEU A 242 -8.00 1.91 -11.12
C LEU A 242 -8.54 2.03 -9.70
N LYS A 243 -9.85 2.04 -9.57
CA LYS A 243 -10.54 2.16 -8.29
C LYS A 243 -10.60 0.82 -7.56
N ARG A 244 -10.74 0.86 -6.25
CA ARG A 244 -10.85 -0.33 -5.41
C ARG A 244 -12.03 -0.24 -4.45
N VAL A 245 -12.61 -1.39 -4.13
CA VAL A 245 -13.58 -1.52 -3.03
C VAL A 245 -12.82 -1.94 -1.78
N ARG A 246 -12.92 -1.15 -0.71
CA ARG A 246 -12.23 -1.44 0.55
C ARG A 246 -12.89 -2.64 1.25
N PRO A 247 -12.10 -3.57 1.83
CA PRO A 247 -12.64 -4.62 2.66
C PRO A 247 -13.24 -4.05 3.95
N THR A 248 -14.14 -4.79 4.53
CA THR A 248 -14.70 -4.52 5.86
C THR A 248 -14.26 -5.58 6.85
N LYS A 249 -14.52 -5.36 8.14
CA LYS A 249 -14.15 -6.32 9.19
C LYS A 249 -15.00 -7.60 9.18
N THR A 250 -16.11 -7.62 8.44
CA THR A 250 -17.03 -8.77 8.38
C THR A 250 -17.31 -9.18 6.95
N LEU A 251 -17.62 -10.46 6.76
CA LEU A 251 -18.00 -11.01 5.47
C LEU A 251 -19.27 -10.36 4.92
N GLU A 252 -20.26 -10.11 5.76
CA GLU A 252 -21.50 -9.45 5.41
C GLU A 252 -21.26 -8.02 4.92
N GLY A 253 -20.40 -7.29 5.61
CA GLY A 253 -20.01 -5.94 5.21
C GLY A 253 -19.27 -5.93 3.87
N LEU A 254 -18.33 -6.86 3.65
CA LEU A 254 -17.67 -7.00 2.35
C LEU A 254 -18.66 -7.32 1.24
N ARG A 255 -19.56 -8.26 1.48
CA ARG A 255 -20.62 -8.60 0.52
C ARG A 255 -21.50 -7.39 0.20
N TRP A 256 -21.91 -6.65 1.21
CA TRP A 256 -22.69 -5.42 1.07
C TRP A 256 -21.97 -4.38 0.20
N ASN A 257 -20.68 -4.14 0.46
CA ASN A 257 -19.88 -3.20 -0.33
C ASN A 257 -19.76 -3.64 -1.79
N LEU A 258 -19.47 -4.91 -2.04
CA LEU A 258 -19.38 -5.43 -3.41
C LEU A 258 -20.73 -5.32 -4.15
N GLU A 259 -21.84 -5.73 -3.51
CA GLU A 259 -23.18 -5.64 -4.13
C GLU A 259 -23.58 -4.19 -4.45
N ASN A 260 -23.29 -3.24 -3.54
CA ASN A 260 -23.58 -1.84 -3.79
C ASN A 260 -22.69 -1.28 -4.92
N ALA A 261 -21.40 -1.61 -4.93
CA ALA A 261 -20.50 -1.20 -5.99
C ALA A 261 -21.00 -1.69 -7.36
N PHE A 262 -21.34 -2.98 -7.49
CA PHE A 262 -21.90 -3.54 -8.73
C PHE A 262 -23.27 -2.96 -9.10
N ALA A 263 -24.04 -2.48 -8.13
CA ALA A 263 -25.29 -1.76 -8.37
C ALA A 263 -25.08 -0.27 -8.75
N GLY A 264 -23.82 0.18 -8.84
CA GLY A 264 -23.49 1.57 -9.15
C GLY A 264 -23.75 2.54 -7.99
N ARG A 265 -23.88 2.06 -6.78
CA ARG A 265 -24.06 2.87 -5.57
C ARG A 265 -22.69 3.21 -4.98
N VAL A 266 -22.56 4.42 -4.42
CA VAL A 266 -21.35 4.80 -3.67
C VAL A 266 -21.30 3.99 -2.37
N VAL A 267 -20.16 3.37 -2.10
CA VAL A 267 -19.93 2.53 -0.91
C VAL A 267 -18.93 3.23 0.01
#